data_8523dfbbe6de45b45ff0c5740f822aa4
#
_entry.id   8523dfbbe6de45b45ff0c5740f822aa4
#
_cell.length_a   1.000
_cell.length_b   1.000
_cell.length_c   1.000
_cell.angle_alpha   90.00
_cell.angle_beta   90.00
_cell.angle_gamma   90.00
#
_symmetry.space_group_name_H-M   'P 1'
#
loop_
_entity.id
_entity.type
_entity.pdbx_description
1 polymer ?
#
loop_
_entity_poly.entity_id
_entity_poly.type
_entity_poly.pdbx_seq_one_letter_code
_entity_poly.pdbx_strand_id
1 'polypeptide(L)'
;RLFAETLEVLKKAWTEKFFSHAGEFYTYPHPNHVWQHDMSPPSEEFMNMKDNTLKKISIVPKPYQSPHPPIHQVVDGIRSIEWAAQNEINVIMWIPTVKALKIKFEAYKNARSEKEKKNVPLGEGVSLVRDMFVADTMEEAREKAGEHMVNYMKWVCHWRGLGNHMDPGEDLPETKRKLDLLNYDFLHKRNMLFGTPEYVIDKIHE
;
A
#
# COMPACT_ATOMS: atom_id res chain seq x y z
N ARG A 1 -1.84 15.40 -1.64
CA ARG A 1 -3.05 16.19 -1.35
C ARG A 1 -4.27 15.42 -1.82
N LEU A 2 -4.39 15.08 -3.12
CA LEU A 2 -5.55 14.31 -3.66
C LEU A 2 -5.78 12.98 -2.90
N PHE A 3 -4.74 12.17 -2.72
CA PHE A 3 -4.85 10.90 -1.99
C PHE A 3 -5.33 11.07 -0.54
N ALA A 4 -4.83 12.09 0.15
CA ALA A 4 -5.26 12.37 1.53
C ALA A 4 -6.74 12.74 1.60
N GLU A 5 -7.23 13.57 0.67
CA GLU A 5 -8.63 13.95 0.59
C GLU A 5 -9.54 12.75 0.20
N THR A 6 -9.08 11.91 -0.74
CA THR A 6 -9.77 10.66 -1.08
C THR A 6 -9.96 9.77 0.16
N LEU A 7 -8.92 9.65 0.98
CA LEU A 7 -8.97 8.84 2.20
C LEU A 7 -9.94 9.42 3.24
N GLU A 8 -9.98 10.74 3.39
CA GLU A 8 -10.94 11.43 4.26
C GLU A 8 -12.38 11.14 3.81
N VAL A 9 -12.65 11.28 2.51
CA VAL A 9 -13.98 10.97 1.94
C VAL A 9 -14.37 9.51 2.18
N LEU A 10 -13.44 8.57 1.97
CA LEU A 10 -13.70 7.15 2.23
C LEU A 10 -14.04 6.89 3.70
N LYS A 11 -13.28 7.45 4.64
CA LYS A 11 -13.55 7.30 6.07
C LYS A 11 -14.92 7.84 6.43
N LYS A 12 -15.30 9.04 5.98
CA LYS A 12 -16.66 9.61 6.16
C LYS A 12 -17.73 8.68 5.59
N ALA A 13 -17.53 8.21 4.36
CA ALA A 13 -18.47 7.32 3.68
C ALA A 13 -18.73 6.01 4.45
N TRP A 14 -17.69 5.47 5.09
CA TRP A 14 -17.80 4.23 5.87
C TRP A 14 -18.39 4.42 7.26
N THR A 15 -18.09 5.54 7.92
CA THR A 15 -18.41 5.73 9.35
C THR A 15 -19.66 6.56 9.61
N GLU A 16 -19.98 7.50 8.74
CA GLU A 16 -21.13 8.39 8.92
C GLU A 16 -22.37 7.82 8.22
N LYS A 17 -23.54 7.89 8.90
CA LYS A 17 -24.82 7.50 8.29
C LYS A 17 -25.11 8.33 7.04
N PHE A 18 -24.95 9.63 7.14
CA PHE A 18 -24.99 10.59 6.06
C PHE A 18 -23.81 11.54 6.18
N PHE A 19 -23.10 11.79 5.11
CA PHE A 19 -21.94 12.67 5.09
C PHE A 19 -22.02 13.72 3.97
N SER A 20 -21.28 14.78 4.16
CA SER A 20 -20.94 15.75 3.12
C SER A 20 -19.45 16.03 3.14
N HIS A 21 -18.94 16.48 2.02
CA HIS A 21 -17.55 16.86 1.87
C HIS A 21 -17.44 18.04 0.90
N ALA A 22 -16.68 19.06 1.28
CA ALA A 22 -16.31 20.16 0.41
C ALA A 22 -14.80 20.39 0.57
N GLY A 23 -14.02 19.83 -0.34
CA GLY A 23 -12.58 19.86 -0.32
C GLY A 23 -11.99 20.55 -1.55
N GLU A 24 -10.68 20.37 -1.73
CA GLU A 24 -9.96 20.94 -2.88
C GLU A 24 -10.25 20.18 -4.18
N PHE A 25 -10.45 18.86 -4.10
CA PHE A 25 -10.63 17.99 -5.26
C PHE A 25 -12.04 17.42 -5.37
N TYR A 26 -12.73 17.26 -4.25
CA TYR A 26 -14.05 16.62 -4.21
C TYR A 26 -15.08 17.48 -3.49
N THR A 27 -16.30 17.47 -4.02
CA THR A 27 -17.48 18.02 -3.34
C THR A 27 -18.62 17.01 -3.41
N TYR A 28 -19.09 16.56 -2.25
CA TYR A 28 -20.21 15.62 -2.12
C TYR A 28 -21.27 16.12 -1.14
N PRO A 29 -22.57 16.08 -1.50
CA PRO A 29 -23.09 15.88 -2.87
C PRO A 29 -22.62 16.97 -3.82
N HIS A 30 -22.77 16.72 -5.14
CA HIS A 30 -22.52 17.76 -6.14
C HIS A 30 -23.42 18.98 -5.85
N PRO A 31 -22.92 20.21 -5.90
CA PRO A 31 -23.72 21.41 -5.65
C PRO A 31 -24.96 21.45 -6.51
N ASN A 32 -26.09 21.86 -5.92
CA ASN A 32 -27.39 21.98 -6.58
C ASN A 32 -27.95 20.66 -7.17
N HIS A 33 -27.47 19.50 -6.73
CA HIS A 33 -28.03 18.22 -7.15
C HIS A 33 -29.43 18.04 -6.54
N VAL A 34 -30.45 18.02 -7.38
CA VAL A 34 -31.84 17.82 -6.99
C VAL A 34 -32.16 16.33 -6.91
N TRP A 35 -32.67 15.90 -5.76
CA TRP A 35 -33.10 14.52 -5.55
C TRP A 35 -34.45 14.26 -6.20
N GLN A 36 -34.53 13.28 -7.08
CA GLN A 36 -35.78 12.84 -7.72
C GLN A 36 -35.79 11.31 -7.75
N HIS A 37 -36.51 10.69 -6.84
CA HIS A 37 -36.64 9.26 -6.79
C HIS A 37 -37.99 8.84 -6.20
N ASP A 38 -38.82 8.19 -7.01
CA ASP A 38 -40.22 7.89 -6.65
C ASP A 38 -40.35 6.91 -5.48
N MET A 39 -39.35 6.00 -5.31
CA MET A 39 -39.37 4.98 -4.26
C MET A 39 -38.55 5.35 -3.02
N SER A 40 -37.92 6.51 -2.99
CA SER A 40 -37.16 6.98 -1.84
C SER A 40 -37.78 8.30 -1.33
N PRO A 41 -38.51 8.27 -0.21
CA PRO A 41 -39.17 9.47 0.28
C PRO A 41 -38.14 10.52 0.70
N PRO A 42 -38.47 11.81 0.52
CA PRO A 42 -37.64 12.91 0.96
C PRO A 42 -37.46 12.90 2.48
N SER A 43 -36.29 13.37 2.94
CA SER A 43 -35.99 13.49 4.38
C SER A 43 -35.12 14.70 4.64
N GLU A 44 -35.46 15.46 5.68
CA GLU A 44 -34.66 16.60 6.16
C GLU A 44 -33.24 16.21 6.58
N GLU A 45 -32.99 14.91 6.86
CA GLU A 45 -31.71 14.39 7.28
C GLU A 45 -30.67 14.52 6.19
N PHE A 46 -31.05 14.39 4.91
CA PHE A 46 -30.08 14.41 3.79
C PHE A 46 -30.41 15.42 2.68
N MET A 47 -31.56 16.10 2.74
CA MET A 47 -31.95 17.06 1.71
C MET A 47 -32.57 18.33 2.26
N ASN A 48 -32.62 19.35 1.44
CA ASN A 48 -33.35 20.57 1.69
C ASN A 48 -34.82 20.40 1.20
N MET A 49 -35.79 20.47 2.08
CA MET A 49 -37.20 20.23 1.77
C MET A 49 -37.86 21.35 0.98
N LYS A 50 -37.21 22.51 0.78
CA LYS A 50 -37.75 23.63 0.01
C LYS A 50 -37.55 23.49 -1.49
N ASP A 51 -36.43 22.93 -1.89
CA ASP A 51 -35.99 22.85 -3.28
C ASP A 51 -35.52 21.44 -3.69
N ASN A 52 -35.62 20.47 -2.79
CA ASN A 52 -35.19 19.08 -2.96
C ASN A 52 -33.70 18.91 -3.27
N THR A 53 -32.87 19.90 -2.96
CA THR A 53 -31.43 19.75 -3.14
C THR A 53 -30.79 18.84 -2.07
N LEU A 54 -29.84 17.99 -2.46
CA LEU A 54 -29.11 17.14 -1.52
C LEU A 54 -28.13 17.96 -0.68
N LYS A 55 -28.18 17.75 0.63
CA LYS A 55 -27.17 18.27 1.60
C LYS A 55 -26.15 17.22 1.99
N LYS A 56 -26.53 15.96 1.99
CA LYS A 56 -25.70 14.82 2.37
C LYS A 56 -25.99 13.61 1.50
N ILE A 57 -25.03 12.70 1.43
CA ILE A 57 -25.20 11.40 0.77
C ILE A 57 -24.88 10.27 1.76
N SER A 58 -25.29 9.06 1.43
CA SER A 58 -24.99 7.85 2.19
C SER A 58 -24.46 6.76 1.27
N ILE A 59 -23.53 5.98 1.78
CA ILE A 59 -23.06 4.75 1.12
C ILE A 59 -23.59 3.56 1.90
N VAL A 60 -24.23 2.64 1.20
CA VAL A 60 -24.77 1.40 1.76
C VAL A 60 -24.38 0.19 0.89
N PRO A 61 -24.12 -1.01 1.50
CA PRO A 61 -24.10 -1.25 2.94
C PRO A 61 -22.88 -0.62 3.63
N LYS A 62 -22.99 -0.39 4.92
CA LYS A 62 -21.85 0.02 5.75
C LYS A 62 -20.90 -1.16 5.95
N PRO A 63 -19.58 -0.90 6.16
CA PRO A 63 -18.65 -1.97 6.54
C PRO A 63 -19.10 -2.70 7.80
N TYR A 64 -18.82 -3.99 7.87
CA TYR A 64 -19.07 -4.78 9.07
C TYR A 64 -18.12 -4.41 10.23
N GLN A 65 -16.88 -4.04 9.91
CA GLN A 65 -15.88 -3.66 10.90
C GLN A 65 -16.13 -2.25 11.45
N SER A 66 -15.85 -2.06 12.74
CA SER A 66 -15.98 -0.76 13.41
C SER A 66 -14.58 -0.24 13.79
N PRO A 67 -14.26 1.05 13.52
CA PRO A 67 -15.09 2.06 12.82
C PRO A 67 -15.15 1.83 11.29
N HIS A 68 -14.20 1.11 10.71
CA HIS A 68 -14.10 0.73 9.31
C HIS A 68 -13.05 -0.39 9.14
N PRO A 69 -12.95 -1.07 7.98
CA PRO A 69 -11.89 -2.04 7.71
C PRO A 69 -10.50 -1.43 7.89
N PRO A 70 -9.49 -2.22 8.33
CA PRO A 70 -8.10 -1.77 8.33
C PRO A 70 -7.68 -1.31 6.93
N ILE A 71 -7.02 -0.16 6.87
CA ILE A 71 -6.54 0.41 5.61
C ILE A 71 -5.08 0.03 5.43
N HIS A 72 -4.73 -0.44 4.23
CA HIS A 72 -3.37 -0.79 3.85
C HIS A 72 -2.96 0.01 2.61
N GLN A 73 -1.75 0.53 2.62
CA GLN A 73 -1.16 1.28 1.51
C GLN A 73 0.13 0.62 1.03
N VAL A 74 0.26 0.40 -0.26
CA VAL A 74 1.56 0.02 -0.85
C VAL A 74 2.50 1.23 -0.83
N VAL A 75 3.69 1.05 -0.29
CA VAL A 75 4.68 2.12 -0.10
C VAL A 75 6.07 1.69 -0.53
N ASP A 76 6.85 2.64 -1.04
CA ASP A 76 8.25 2.43 -1.40
C ASP A 76 9.22 3.34 -0.61
N GLY A 77 8.91 4.63 -0.54
CA GLY A 77 9.79 5.65 0.05
C GLY A 77 9.48 5.96 1.51
N ILE A 78 10.50 6.36 2.27
CA ILE A 78 10.41 6.70 3.71
C ILE A 78 9.30 7.74 3.97
N ARG A 79 9.23 8.80 3.18
CA ARG A 79 8.18 9.83 3.33
C ARG A 79 6.76 9.27 3.25
N SER A 80 6.51 8.29 2.37
CA SER A 80 5.20 7.65 2.24
C SER A 80 4.92 6.71 3.41
N ILE A 81 5.96 6.06 3.94
CA ILE A 81 5.91 5.18 5.11
C ILE A 81 5.54 5.99 6.35
N GLU A 82 6.25 7.08 6.60
CA GLU A 82 6.00 7.98 7.73
C GLU A 82 4.60 8.59 7.65
N TRP A 83 4.20 9.04 6.45
CA TRP A 83 2.87 9.59 6.24
C TRP A 83 1.78 8.55 6.53
N ALA A 84 1.93 7.31 6.05
CA ALA A 84 0.99 6.24 6.34
C ALA A 84 0.89 5.95 7.84
N ALA A 85 2.01 5.85 8.53
CA ALA A 85 2.07 5.64 9.97
C ALA A 85 1.36 6.75 10.76
N GLN A 86 1.59 8.01 10.41
CA GLN A 86 0.95 9.18 11.04
C GLN A 86 -0.56 9.24 10.78
N ASN A 87 -1.06 8.63 9.71
CA ASN A 87 -2.48 8.55 9.37
C ASN A 87 -3.14 7.22 9.77
N GLU A 88 -2.46 6.40 10.58
CA GLU A 88 -2.95 5.12 11.10
C GLU A 88 -3.27 4.10 10.00
N ILE A 89 -2.47 4.14 8.93
CA ILE A 89 -2.57 3.25 7.77
C ILE A 89 -1.47 2.21 7.86
N ASN A 90 -1.82 0.95 7.75
CA ASN A 90 -0.86 -0.14 7.61
C ASN A 90 -0.16 -0.06 6.25
N VAL A 91 1.05 -0.56 6.18
CA VAL A 91 1.82 -0.51 4.93
C VAL A 91 2.10 -1.90 4.36
N ILE A 92 2.19 -1.96 3.05
CA ILE A 92 2.61 -3.15 2.30
C ILE A 92 3.88 -2.78 1.54
N MET A 93 4.95 -3.53 1.75
CA MET A 93 6.22 -3.36 1.05
C MET A 93 6.48 -4.57 0.14
N TRP A 94 7.02 -4.32 -1.03
CA TRP A 94 7.42 -5.34 -1.99
C TRP A 94 8.81 -5.00 -2.53
N ILE A 95 9.66 -5.97 -2.77
CA ILE A 95 11.00 -5.80 -3.36
C ILE A 95 12.11 -5.37 -2.38
N PRO A 96 12.02 -4.41 -1.41
CA PRO A 96 13.19 -3.95 -0.67
C PRO A 96 14.05 -5.09 -0.15
N THR A 97 15.39 -4.91 -0.18
CA THR A 97 16.34 -5.87 0.41
C THR A 97 16.13 -5.98 1.93
N VAL A 98 16.60 -7.06 2.55
CA VAL A 98 16.48 -7.26 4.01
C VAL A 98 17.10 -6.07 4.78
N LYS A 99 18.26 -5.59 4.36
CA LYS A 99 18.91 -4.42 4.99
C LYS A 99 18.08 -3.14 4.84
N ALA A 100 17.47 -2.92 3.67
CA ALA A 100 16.60 -1.77 3.44
C ALA A 100 15.29 -1.87 4.23
N LEU A 101 14.75 -3.08 4.43
CA LEU A 101 13.54 -3.31 5.23
C LEU A 101 13.72 -2.87 6.67
N LYS A 102 14.84 -3.17 7.32
CA LYS A 102 15.08 -2.74 8.70
C LYS A 102 14.90 -1.24 8.87
N ILE A 103 15.51 -0.45 7.99
CA ILE A 103 15.38 1.02 8.02
C ILE A 103 13.91 1.45 7.81
N LYS A 104 13.21 0.81 6.89
CA LYS A 104 11.82 1.11 6.58
C LYS A 104 10.87 0.73 7.71
N PHE A 105 11.11 -0.41 8.36
CA PHE A 105 10.35 -0.85 9.54
C PHE A 105 10.55 0.09 10.72
N GLU A 106 11.79 0.52 10.96
CA GLU A 106 12.11 1.50 12.01
C GLU A 106 11.44 2.85 11.74
N ALA A 107 11.44 3.32 10.48
CA ALA A 107 10.75 4.55 10.10
C ALA A 107 9.24 4.48 10.37
N TYR A 108 8.59 3.37 9.97
CA TYR A 108 7.18 3.16 10.26
C TYR A 108 6.90 3.12 11.78
N LYS A 109 7.64 2.27 12.50
CA LYS A 109 7.53 2.13 13.95
C LYS A 109 7.65 3.47 14.67
N ASN A 110 8.68 4.26 14.35
CA ASN A 110 8.95 5.54 15.00
C ASN A 110 7.81 6.53 14.75
N ALA A 111 7.39 6.71 13.50
CA ALA A 111 6.31 7.62 13.14
C ALA A 111 4.95 7.17 13.76
N ARG A 112 4.70 5.86 13.81
CA ARG A 112 3.49 5.31 14.42
C ARG A 112 3.50 5.46 15.95
N SER A 113 4.65 5.22 16.59
CA SER A 113 4.82 5.39 18.02
C SER A 113 4.63 6.84 18.47
N GLU A 114 5.15 7.79 17.70
CA GLU A 114 4.95 9.21 17.93
C GLU A 114 3.46 9.59 17.84
N LYS A 115 2.77 9.11 16.81
CA LYS A 115 1.34 9.35 16.60
C LYS A 115 0.49 8.80 17.73
N GLU A 116 0.73 7.55 18.12
CA GLU A 116 -0.06 6.86 19.15
C GLU A 116 0.38 7.17 20.59
N LYS A 117 1.51 7.87 20.76
CA LYS A 117 2.13 8.16 22.06
C LYS A 117 2.40 6.90 22.89
N LYS A 118 2.73 5.80 22.22
CA LYS A 118 3.10 4.52 22.81
C LYS A 118 4.23 3.86 22.00
N ASN A 119 4.95 2.91 22.63
CA ASN A 119 5.94 2.14 21.88
C ASN A 119 5.24 1.06 21.04
N VAL A 120 5.25 1.23 19.72
CA VAL A 120 4.74 0.25 18.75
C VAL A 120 5.83 -0.79 18.48
N PRO A 121 5.55 -2.09 18.53
CA PRO A 121 6.51 -3.13 18.18
C PRO A 121 7.03 -3.00 16.74
N LEU A 122 8.28 -3.44 16.51
CA LEU A 122 8.84 -3.50 15.16
C LEU A 122 8.04 -4.51 14.32
N GLY A 123 7.62 -4.08 13.12
CA GLY A 123 6.82 -4.90 12.21
C GLY A 123 5.30 -4.82 12.41
N GLU A 124 4.82 -4.29 13.54
CA GLU A 124 3.37 -4.07 13.71
C GLU A 124 2.85 -3.09 12.66
N GLY A 125 1.78 -3.46 11.95
CA GLY A 125 1.20 -2.67 10.87
C GLY A 125 1.98 -2.70 9.55
N VAL A 126 2.99 -3.57 9.44
CA VAL A 126 3.79 -3.73 8.22
C VAL A 126 3.58 -5.12 7.63
N SER A 127 3.23 -5.17 6.36
CA SER A 127 3.14 -6.40 5.57
C SER A 127 4.23 -6.41 4.51
N LEU A 128 4.81 -7.59 4.28
CA LEU A 128 5.84 -7.80 3.29
C LEU A 128 5.36 -8.77 2.21
N VAL A 129 5.53 -8.40 0.95
CA VAL A 129 5.32 -9.28 -0.20
C VAL A 129 6.69 -9.75 -0.70
N ARG A 130 6.80 -11.04 -0.97
CA ARG A 130 7.98 -11.68 -1.59
C ARG A 130 7.56 -12.64 -2.68
N ASP A 131 8.31 -12.61 -3.76
CA ASP A 131 8.17 -13.59 -4.82
C ASP A 131 8.83 -14.89 -4.38
N MET A 132 8.07 -16.00 -4.41
CA MET A 132 8.50 -17.30 -3.88
C MET A 132 8.25 -18.40 -4.89
N PHE A 133 9.25 -19.30 -5.01
CA PHE A 133 9.13 -20.54 -5.75
C PHE A 133 9.91 -21.65 -5.04
N VAL A 134 9.20 -22.71 -4.65
CA VAL A 134 9.77 -23.84 -3.92
C VAL A 134 9.93 -25.02 -4.87
N ALA A 135 11.09 -25.66 -4.87
CA ALA A 135 11.41 -26.85 -5.65
C ALA A 135 12.27 -27.83 -4.83
N ASP A 136 12.47 -29.03 -5.34
CA ASP A 136 13.27 -30.05 -4.66
C ASP A 136 14.77 -29.68 -4.61
N THR A 137 15.25 -28.90 -5.59
CA THR A 137 16.64 -28.40 -5.62
C THR A 137 16.72 -26.93 -5.97
N MET A 138 17.85 -26.30 -5.64
CA MET A 138 18.14 -24.91 -6.00
C MET A 138 18.23 -24.73 -7.52
N GLU A 139 18.81 -25.72 -8.22
CA GLU A 139 18.93 -25.75 -9.66
C GLU A 139 17.56 -25.77 -10.33
N GLU A 140 16.67 -26.64 -9.86
CA GLU A 140 15.32 -26.76 -10.38
C GLU A 140 14.53 -25.46 -10.18
N ALA A 141 14.65 -24.81 -9.02
CA ALA A 141 14.00 -23.53 -8.78
C ALA A 141 14.49 -22.45 -9.76
N ARG A 142 15.80 -22.43 -10.04
CA ARG A 142 16.43 -21.53 -11.01
C ARG A 142 15.94 -21.79 -12.43
N GLU A 143 15.95 -23.05 -12.87
CA GLU A 143 15.56 -23.45 -14.23
C GLU A 143 14.09 -23.17 -14.52
N LYS A 144 13.21 -23.52 -13.57
CA LYS A 144 11.75 -23.40 -13.76
C LYS A 144 11.22 -21.98 -13.64
N ALA A 145 11.77 -21.17 -12.74
CA ALA A 145 11.21 -19.87 -12.42
C ALA A 145 12.17 -18.69 -12.63
N GLY A 146 13.48 -18.93 -12.64
CA GLY A 146 14.48 -17.86 -12.58
C GLY A 146 14.43 -16.90 -13.76
N GLU A 147 14.36 -17.40 -14.99
CA GLU A 147 14.30 -16.55 -16.18
C GLU A 147 12.99 -15.74 -16.23
N HIS A 148 11.87 -16.35 -15.91
CA HIS A 148 10.56 -15.69 -15.89
C HIS A 148 10.56 -14.54 -14.87
N MET A 149 11.12 -14.75 -13.69
CA MET A 149 11.22 -13.73 -12.67
C MET A 149 12.17 -12.59 -13.08
N VAL A 150 13.31 -12.90 -13.67
CA VAL A 150 14.24 -11.87 -14.18
C VAL A 150 13.56 -11.00 -15.24
N ASN A 151 12.85 -11.62 -16.17
CA ASN A 151 12.12 -10.89 -17.21
C ASN A 151 10.99 -10.01 -16.62
N TYR A 152 10.26 -10.54 -15.65
CA TYR A 152 9.25 -9.78 -14.93
C TYR A 152 9.86 -8.58 -14.18
N MET A 153 10.96 -8.77 -13.46
CA MET A 153 11.64 -7.69 -12.76
C MET A 153 12.25 -6.65 -13.71
N LYS A 154 12.76 -7.04 -14.86
CA LYS A 154 13.18 -6.08 -15.89
C LYS A 154 12.03 -5.23 -16.39
N TRP A 155 10.86 -5.84 -16.59
CA TRP A 155 9.64 -5.10 -16.95
C TRP A 155 9.20 -4.14 -15.86
N VAL A 156 9.14 -4.58 -14.60
CA VAL A 156 8.78 -3.74 -13.45
C VAL A 156 9.76 -2.58 -13.28
N CYS A 157 11.06 -2.85 -13.32
CA CYS A 157 12.10 -1.86 -13.11
C CYS A 157 12.24 -0.85 -14.25
N HIS A 158 11.70 -1.17 -15.43
CA HIS A 158 11.59 -0.17 -16.51
C HIS A 158 10.79 1.06 -16.05
N TRP A 159 9.77 0.86 -15.23
CA TRP A 159 8.92 1.92 -14.70
C TRP A 159 9.35 2.42 -13.31
N ARG A 160 9.78 1.50 -12.44
CA ARG A 160 10.07 1.80 -11.03
C ARG A 160 11.54 2.06 -10.73
N GLY A 161 12.43 1.75 -11.66
CA GLY A 161 13.88 1.81 -11.45
C GLY A 161 14.41 0.70 -10.53
N LEU A 162 15.72 0.73 -10.27
CA LEU A 162 16.44 -0.30 -9.51
C LEU A 162 16.57 0.01 -8.01
N GLY A 163 16.20 1.21 -7.56
CA GLY A 163 16.49 1.68 -6.21
C GLY A 163 16.02 0.74 -5.09
N ASN A 164 14.87 0.08 -5.26
CA ASN A 164 14.35 -0.84 -4.26
C ASN A 164 15.08 -2.19 -4.20
N HIS A 165 15.89 -2.52 -5.20
CA HIS A 165 16.72 -3.73 -5.22
C HIS A 165 18.13 -3.50 -4.66
N MET A 166 18.48 -2.24 -4.35
CA MET A 166 19.79 -1.89 -3.84
C MET A 166 19.83 -1.95 -2.31
N ASP A 167 20.95 -2.36 -1.76
CA ASP A 167 21.23 -2.21 -0.34
C ASP A 167 21.45 -0.73 0.02
N PRO A 168 21.17 -0.32 1.25
CA PRO A 168 21.50 1.02 1.69
C PRO A 168 22.99 1.34 1.52
N GLY A 169 23.28 2.47 0.86
CA GLY A 169 24.66 2.89 0.57
C GLY A 169 25.28 2.25 -0.68
N GLU A 170 24.57 1.38 -1.39
CA GLU A 170 24.98 0.93 -2.72
C GLU A 170 24.67 2.00 -3.76
N ASP A 171 25.71 2.37 -4.55
CA ASP A 171 25.51 3.27 -5.67
C ASP A 171 24.93 2.53 -6.87
N LEU A 172 24.00 3.17 -7.55
CA LEU A 172 23.52 2.70 -8.84
C LEU A 172 24.66 2.84 -9.86
N PRO A 173 25.09 1.76 -10.53
CA PRO A 173 26.13 1.85 -11.53
C PRO A 173 25.77 2.86 -12.63
N GLU A 174 26.74 3.65 -13.06
CA GLU A 174 26.62 4.57 -14.19
C GLU A 174 26.64 3.81 -15.54
N THR A 175 25.75 2.86 -15.73
CA THR A 175 25.65 2.13 -16.99
C THR A 175 24.49 2.62 -17.83
N LYS A 176 24.68 2.68 -19.15
CA LYS A 176 23.59 2.99 -20.09
C LYS A 176 22.47 1.93 -20.07
N ARG A 177 22.73 0.76 -19.53
CA ARG A 177 21.81 -0.38 -19.42
C ARG A 177 21.69 -0.84 -17.97
N LYS A 178 21.13 0.00 -17.11
CA LYS A 178 20.91 -0.32 -15.68
C LYS A 178 20.14 -1.63 -15.47
N LEU A 179 19.26 -2.00 -16.39
CA LEU A 179 18.49 -3.24 -16.31
C LEU A 179 19.33 -4.52 -16.55
N ASP A 180 20.53 -4.42 -17.12
CA ASP A 180 21.43 -5.58 -17.31
C ASP A 180 21.97 -6.13 -15.97
N LEU A 181 21.89 -5.33 -14.90
CA LEU A 181 22.18 -5.78 -13.53
C LEU A 181 21.15 -6.78 -13.02
N LEU A 182 19.92 -6.72 -13.51
CA LEU A 182 18.85 -7.63 -13.14
C LEU A 182 19.09 -9.00 -13.79
N ASN A 183 19.87 -9.81 -13.13
CA ASN A 183 20.02 -11.22 -13.41
C ASN A 183 19.58 -12.05 -12.19
N TYR A 184 19.48 -13.36 -12.35
CA TYR A 184 19.01 -14.25 -11.30
C TYR A 184 19.84 -14.12 -10.01
N ASP A 185 21.16 -14.17 -10.11
CA ASP A 185 22.04 -14.16 -8.95
C ASP A 185 21.98 -12.84 -8.17
N PHE A 186 21.78 -11.72 -8.88
CA PHE A 186 21.56 -10.42 -8.26
C PHE A 186 20.25 -10.36 -7.47
N LEU A 187 19.15 -10.80 -8.06
CA LEU A 187 17.81 -10.76 -7.45
C LEU A 187 17.69 -11.80 -6.34
N HIS A 188 18.16 -13.03 -6.59
CA HIS A 188 18.04 -14.14 -5.66
C HIS A 188 18.68 -13.85 -4.30
N LYS A 189 19.87 -13.24 -4.29
CA LYS A 189 20.57 -12.88 -3.06
C LYS A 189 19.86 -11.80 -2.23
N ARG A 190 19.00 -11.01 -2.85
CA ARG A 190 18.45 -9.80 -2.25
C ARG A 190 17.01 -9.94 -1.73
N ASN A 191 16.13 -10.45 -2.56
CA ASN A 191 14.70 -10.36 -2.27
C ASN A 191 13.83 -11.48 -2.88
N MET A 192 14.43 -12.55 -3.41
CA MET A 192 13.69 -13.70 -3.92
C MET A 192 13.79 -14.90 -2.97
N LEU A 193 12.66 -15.59 -2.81
CA LEU A 193 12.55 -16.80 -2.02
C LEU A 193 12.43 -18.02 -2.96
N PHE A 194 13.47 -18.23 -3.79
CA PHE A 194 13.50 -19.31 -4.79
C PHE A 194 14.50 -20.37 -4.37
N GLY A 195 14.07 -21.59 -4.11
CA GLY A 195 14.94 -22.68 -3.70
C GLY A 195 14.21 -23.83 -3.03
N THR A 196 14.96 -24.60 -2.25
CA THR A 196 14.40 -25.70 -1.46
C THR A 196 13.55 -25.16 -0.30
N PRO A 197 12.67 -26.01 0.29
CA PRO A 197 11.90 -25.62 1.47
C PRO A 197 12.79 -25.06 2.59
N GLU A 198 13.93 -25.70 2.86
CA GLU A 198 14.85 -25.27 3.92
C GLU A 198 15.43 -23.88 3.63
N TYR A 199 15.87 -23.65 2.39
CA TYR A 199 16.38 -22.33 1.97
C TYR A 199 15.32 -21.24 2.14
N VAL A 200 14.07 -21.50 1.73
CA VAL A 200 12.97 -20.53 1.83
C VAL A 200 12.65 -20.24 3.29
N ILE A 201 12.61 -21.28 4.15
CA ILE A 201 12.37 -21.12 5.59
C ILE A 201 13.48 -20.26 6.23
N ASP A 202 14.74 -20.56 5.94
CA ASP A 202 15.89 -19.80 6.47
C ASP A 202 15.80 -18.31 6.07
N LYS A 203 15.44 -18.06 4.80
CA LYS A 203 15.26 -16.69 4.28
C LYS A 203 14.08 -15.93 4.91
N ILE A 204 13.03 -16.63 5.31
CA ILE A 204 11.90 -16.01 6.03
C ILE A 204 12.31 -15.63 7.47
N HIS A 205 13.23 -16.37 8.07
CA HIS A 205 13.75 -16.09 9.42
C HIS A 205 14.85 -15.01 9.46
N GLU A 206 15.46 -14.67 8.33
CA GLU A 206 16.45 -13.60 8.22
C GLU A 206 15.85 -12.22 8.49
#